data_c6840000263bff01f9c3af1799e5d571
#
_entry.id   c6840000263bff01f9c3af1799e5d571
#
_cell.length_a   1.000
_cell.length_b   1.000
_cell.length_c   1.000
_cell.angle_alpha   90.00
_cell.angle_beta   90.00
_cell.angle_gamma   90.00
#
_symmetry.space_group_name_H-M   'P 1'
#
loop_
_entity.id
_entity.type
_entity.pdbx_description
1 polymer ?
#
loop_
_entity_poly.entity_id
_entity_poly.type
_entity_poly.pdbx_seq_one_letter_code
_entity_poly.pdbx_strand_id
1 'polypeptide(L)'
;MKIKKLTLSNFMAFENLQLDWSDNINVICGENSTGKTTLLKAMYSLIKPLNEVNRENLTKEMEEQYFVKKLQGVFRPDEMKLGRLVSRKRGNKRTDFSVDLDKKQKVSAGFSRGQANHADINIIKSKYAEKYEAIYIPTKEMISTVEHFVTLYEEYHIDFEEMYYDLAKLLDRPLSKGPNTNEQNQILSSL
;
A
#
# COMPACT_ATOMS: atom_id res chain seq x y z
N MET A 1 6.07 13.78 1.97
CA MET A 1 6.73 12.58 1.41
C MET A 1 6.35 12.43 -0.06
N LYS A 2 7.32 12.19 -0.94
CA LYS A 2 7.08 12.00 -2.36
C LYS A 2 7.69 10.68 -2.81
N ILE A 3 6.97 9.94 -3.64
CA ILE A 3 7.50 8.73 -4.28
C ILE A 3 8.45 9.18 -5.38
N LYS A 4 9.64 8.60 -5.44
CA LYS A 4 10.64 8.87 -6.46
C LYS A 4 10.78 7.74 -7.45
N LYS A 5 10.72 6.50 -6.98
CA LYS A 5 10.95 5.34 -7.82
C LYS A 5 10.19 4.11 -7.31
N LEU A 6 9.67 3.34 -8.22
CA LEU A 6 9.14 1.99 -7.98
C LEU A 6 9.97 0.98 -8.77
N THR A 7 10.37 -0.09 -8.12
CA THR A 7 11.03 -1.22 -8.78
C THR A 7 10.27 -2.50 -8.44
N LEU A 8 9.94 -3.30 -9.43
CA LEU A 8 9.33 -4.62 -9.28
C LEU A 8 10.18 -5.65 -10.02
N SER A 9 10.47 -6.76 -9.38
CA SER A 9 11.15 -7.92 -9.99
C SER A 9 10.36 -9.18 -9.71
N ASN A 10 9.96 -9.91 -10.76
CA ASN A 10 9.20 -11.17 -10.69
C ASN A 10 7.90 -11.07 -9.85
N PHE A 11 7.24 -9.94 -9.87
CA PHE A 11 6.01 -9.68 -9.11
C PHE A 11 4.78 -9.78 -10.01
N MET A 12 3.94 -10.79 -9.77
CA MET A 12 2.71 -11.05 -10.54
C MET A 12 2.98 -11.06 -12.06
N ALA A 13 2.45 -10.07 -12.81
CA ALA A 13 2.65 -9.94 -14.26
C ALA A 13 3.99 -9.31 -14.65
N PHE A 14 4.69 -8.68 -13.70
CA PHE A 14 5.92 -7.94 -13.98
C PHE A 14 7.16 -8.82 -13.76
N GLU A 15 7.98 -8.96 -14.80
CA GLU A 15 9.31 -9.58 -14.67
C GLU A 15 10.31 -8.59 -14.08
N ASN A 16 10.47 -7.47 -14.76
CA ASN A 16 11.30 -6.36 -14.33
C ASN A 16 10.60 -5.06 -14.74
N LEU A 17 10.30 -4.24 -13.78
CA LEU A 17 9.72 -2.93 -13.99
C LEU A 17 10.44 -1.92 -13.12
N GLN A 18 10.83 -0.81 -13.70
CA GLN A 18 11.36 0.33 -12.98
C GLN A 18 10.69 1.59 -13.50
N LEU A 19 10.09 2.35 -12.61
CA LEU A 19 9.38 3.59 -12.91
C LEU A 19 9.90 4.71 -12.01
N ASP A 20 10.27 5.81 -12.63
CA ASP A 20 10.54 7.07 -11.93
C ASP A 20 9.24 7.89 -11.86
N TRP A 21 9.00 8.52 -10.72
CA TRP A 21 7.77 9.24 -10.42
C TRP A 21 8.01 10.74 -10.34
N SER A 22 7.12 11.51 -10.94
CA SER A 22 7.08 12.96 -10.76
C SER A 22 6.56 13.34 -9.38
N ASP A 23 6.88 14.55 -8.95
CA ASP A 23 6.54 15.02 -7.60
C ASP A 23 5.05 15.33 -7.39
N ASN A 24 4.27 15.43 -8.47
CA ASN A 24 2.88 15.84 -8.46
C ASN A 24 1.99 14.72 -9.00
N ILE A 25 1.39 14.91 -10.16
CA ILE A 25 0.44 13.96 -10.76
C ILE A 25 1.19 13.00 -11.68
N ASN A 26 0.93 11.71 -11.50
CA ASN A 26 1.40 10.64 -12.38
C ASN A 26 0.19 9.90 -12.95
N VAL A 27 0.13 9.76 -14.26
CA VAL A 27 -0.97 9.08 -14.95
C VAL A 27 -0.46 7.78 -15.53
N ILE A 28 -1.14 6.66 -15.18
CA ILE A 28 -0.83 5.33 -15.67
C ILE A 28 -1.90 4.92 -16.68
N CYS A 29 -1.52 4.81 -17.95
CA CYS A 29 -2.39 4.42 -19.05
C CYS A 29 -1.97 3.04 -19.60
N GLY A 30 -2.92 2.32 -20.18
CA GLY A 30 -2.68 1.03 -20.82
C GLY A 30 -3.97 0.23 -20.96
N GLU A 31 -3.93 -0.85 -21.72
CA GLU A 31 -5.05 -1.78 -21.93
C GLU A 31 -5.49 -2.46 -20.63
N ASN A 32 -6.67 -3.09 -20.66
CA ASN A 32 -7.13 -3.90 -19.51
C ASN A 32 -6.18 -5.08 -19.27
N SER A 33 -6.08 -5.49 -18.02
CA SER A 33 -5.23 -6.61 -17.57
C SER A 33 -3.71 -6.41 -17.73
N THR A 34 -3.22 -5.21 -18.04
CA THR A 34 -1.78 -4.91 -18.13
C THR A 34 -1.09 -4.70 -16.78
N GLY A 35 -1.84 -4.78 -15.67
CA GLY A 35 -1.27 -4.67 -14.31
C GLY A 35 -1.29 -3.27 -13.70
N LYS A 36 -2.00 -2.29 -14.25
CA LYS A 36 -2.10 -0.92 -13.70
C LYS A 36 -2.53 -0.92 -12.22
N THR A 37 -3.59 -1.64 -11.90
CA THR A 37 -4.08 -1.79 -10.52
C THR A 37 -3.07 -2.50 -9.63
N THR A 38 -2.40 -3.54 -10.13
CA THR A 38 -1.35 -4.28 -9.43
C THR A 38 -0.19 -3.35 -9.02
N LEU A 39 0.19 -2.44 -9.90
CA LEU A 39 1.24 -1.45 -9.67
C LEU A 39 0.87 -0.49 -8.52
N LEU A 40 -0.34 0.05 -8.55
CA LEU A 40 -0.84 0.93 -7.49
C LEU A 40 -0.95 0.20 -6.15
N LYS A 41 -1.46 -1.04 -6.16
CA LYS A 41 -1.54 -1.91 -4.97
C LYS A 41 -0.16 -2.23 -4.40
N ALA A 42 0.85 -2.50 -5.24
CA ALA A 42 2.21 -2.78 -4.80
C ALA A 42 2.81 -1.58 -4.05
N MET A 43 2.66 -0.36 -4.58
CA MET A 43 3.09 0.85 -3.88
C MET A 43 2.34 1.04 -2.56
N TYR A 44 1.02 0.94 -2.59
CA TYR A 44 0.18 1.13 -1.41
C TYR A 44 0.56 0.16 -0.29
N SER A 45 0.76 -1.13 -0.61
CA SER A 45 1.10 -2.17 0.36
C SER A 45 2.47 -1.99 1.02
N LEU A 46 3.39 -1.22 0.41
CA LEU A 46 4.66 -0.83 1.02
C LEU A 46 4.58 0.49 1.80
N ILE A 47 3.83 1.46 1.30
CA ILE A 47 3.82 2.80 1.88
C ILE A 47 2.88 2.89 3.09
N LYS A 48 1.72 2.23 3.03
CA LYS A 48 0.72 2.30 4.12
C LYS A 48 1.27 1.79 5.46
N PRO A 49 1.87 0.59 5.56
CA PRO A 49 2.40 0.09 6.82
C PRO A 49 3.62 0.89 7.33
N LEU A 50 4.39 1.51 6.44
CA LEU A 50 5.54 2.33 6.82
C LEU A 50 5.17 3.46 7.79
N ASN A 51 3.96 3.98 7.68
CA ASN A 51 3.47 5.04 8.57
C ASN A 51 3.18 4.51 10.00
N GLU A 52 2.74 3.28 10.12
CA GLU A 52 2.48 2.62 11.41
C GLU A 52 3.80 2.22 12.08
N VAL A 53 4.69 1.61 11.31
CA VAL A 53 6.05 1.22 11.75
C VAL A 53 6.89 2.40 12.21
N ASN A 54 6.74 3.58 11.60
CA ASN A 54 7.48 4.77 12.00
C ASN A 54 6.98 5.43 13.31
N ARG A 55 5.78 5.06 13.78
CA ARG A 55 5.19 5.60 15.01
C ARG A 55 5.56 4.85 16.28
N GLU A 56 5.99 3.60 16.13
CA GLU A 56 6.20 2.67 17.23
C GLU A 56 7.64 2.16 17.21
N ASN A 57 8.20 1.89 18.39
CA ASN A 57 9.46 1.17 18.53
C ASN A 57 9.20 -0.34 18.38
N LEU A 58 9.00 -0.78 17.13
CA LEU A 58 8.70 -2.16 16.81
C LEU A 58 9.98 -2.99 16.66
N THR A 59 9.88 -4.29 16.99
CA THR A 59 10.92 -5.25 16.62
C THR A 59 10.84 -5.53 15.12
N LYS A 60 11.92 -6.07 14.54
CA LYS A 60 11.94 -6.44 13.12
C LYS A 60 10.84 -7.43 12.75
N GLU A 61 10.54 -8.36 13.64
CA GLU A 61 9.48 -9.36 13.46
C GLU A 61 8.09 -8.69 13.42
N MET A 62 7.87 -7.69 14.26
CA MET A 62 6.61 -6.93 14.25
C MET A 62 6.51 -6.06 12.99
N GLU A 63 7.60 -5.38 12.60
CA GLU A 63 7.64 -4.63 11.33
C GLU A 63 7.28 -5.55 10.16
N GLU A 64 7.91 -6.72 10.06
CA GLU A 64 7.61 -7.69 9.01
C GLU A 64 6.14 -8.11 9.00
N GLN A 65 5.56 -8.41 10.17
CA GLN A 65 4.16 -8.82 10.28
C GLN A 65 3.19 -7.75 9.76
N TYR A 66 3.46 -6.46 10.00
CA TYR A 66 2.66 -5.36 9.45
C TYR A 66 2.66 -5.37 7.92
N PHE A 67 3.83 -5.55 7.30
CA PHE A 67 3.93 -5.60 5.84
C PHE A 67 3.31 -6.87 5.26
N VAL A 68 3.54 -8.02 5.86
CA VAL A 68 2.96 -9.30 5.44
C VAL A 68 1.43 -9.23 5.48
N LYS A 69 0.84 -8.79 6.58
CA LYS A 69 -0.61 -8.63 6.72
C LYS A 69 -1.17 -7.66 5.67
N LYS A 70 -0.49 -6.52 5.45
CA LYS A 70 -0.93 -5.54 4.44
C LYS A 70 -0.87 -6.11 3.03
N LEU A 71 0.19 -6.83 2.67
CA LEU A 71 0.30 -7.51 1.37
C LEU A 71 -0.80 -8.55 1.18
N GLN A 72 -1.05 -9.37 2.20
CA GLN A 72 -2.10 -10.38 2.18
C GLN A 72 -3.50 -9.73 2.06
N GLY A 73 -3.78 -8.69 2.82
CA GLY A 73 -5.06 -7.99 2.80
C GLY A 73 -5.34 -7.26 1.48
N VAL A 74 -4.32 -6.60 0.90
CA VAL A 74 -4.43 -5.84 -0.35
C VAL A 74 -4.55 -6.76 -1.57
N PHE A 75 -3.79 -7.84 -1.63
CA PHE A 75 -3.74 -8.72 -2.81
C PHE A 75 -4.63 -9.96 -2.68
N ARG A 76 -4.99 -10.35 -1.46
CA ARG A 76 -5.75 -11.56 -1.15
C ARG A 76 -5.29 -12.78 -1.96
N PRO A 77 -4.01 -13.15 -1.85
CA PRO A 77 -3.48 -14.28 -2.58
C PRO A 77 -4.18 -15.58 -2.14
N ASP A 78 -4.28 -16.53 -3.05
CA ASP A 78 -4.84 -17.85 -2.78
C ASP A 78 -4.24 -18.48 -1.52
N GLU A 79 -5.09 -18.99 -0.63
CA GLU A 79 -4.74 -19.48 0.71
C GLU A 79 -3.96 -18.46 1.58
N MET A 80 -4.07 -17.15 1.27
CA MET A 80 -3.32 -16.07 1.91
C MET A 80 -1.78 -16.24 1.83
N LYS A 81 -1.27 -17.03 0.90
CA LYS A 81 0.16 -17.32 0.75
C LYS A 81 0.84 -16.27 -0.13
N LEU A 82 1.80 -15.52 0.41
CA LEU A 82 2.56 -14.49 -0.32
C LEU A 82 3.26 -15.05 -1.56
N GLY A 83 3.75 -16.28 -1.51
CA GLY A 83 4.40 -16.93 -2.66
C GLY A 83 3.53 -17.02 -3.92
N ARG A 84 2.19 -16.87 -3.80
CA ARG A 84 1.27 -16.80 -4.94
C ARG A 84 1.40 -15.50 -5.74
N LEU A 85 2.00 -14.47 -5.16
CA LEU A 85 2.28 -13.20 -5.82
C LEU A 85 3.58 -13.21 -6.63
N VAL A 86 4.42 -14.25 -6.48
CA VAL A 86 5.62 -14.43 -7.29
C VAL A 86 5.23 -14.79 -8.72
N SER A 87 5.84 -14.15 -9.71
CA SER A 87 5.59 -14.43 -11.13
C SER A 87 5.66 -15.93 -11.41
N ARG A 88 4.67 -16.46 -12.18
CA ARG A 88 4.56 -17.88 -12.50
C ARG A 88 5.47 -18.34 -13.64
N LYS A 89 6.27 -17.44 -14.22
CA LYS A 89 7.21 -17.81 -15.28
C LYS A 89 8.24 -18.82 -14.78
N ARG A 90 8.65 -19.71 -15.70
CA ARG A 90 9.60 -20.79 -15.41
C ARG A 90 10.93 -20.19 -14.95
N GLY A 91 11.47 -20.71 -13.86
CA GLY A 91 12.72 -20.25 -13.27
C GLY A 91 12.60 -19.17 -12.20
N ASN A 92 11.51 -18.41 -12.15
CA ASN A 92 11.32 -17.38 -11.14
C ASN A 92 10.93 -18.02 -9.79
N LYS A 93 11.80 -17.88 -8.80
CA LYS A 93 11.61 -18.47 -7.47
C LYS A 93 11.38 -17.43 -6.39
N ARG A 94 11.72 -16.16 -6.66
CA ARG A 94 11.65 -15.05 -5.71
C ARG A 94 11.16 -13.77 -6.40
N THR A 95 10.42 -12.97 -5.67
CA THR A 95 10.08 -11.59 -6.02
C THR A 95 10.81 -10.64 -5.09
N ASP A 96 11.20 -9.50 -5.62
CA ASP A 96 11.70 -8.36 -4.86
C ASP A 96 11.09 -7.09 -5.43
N PHE A 97 10.59 -6.21 -4.57
CA PHE A 97 10.03 -4.93 -4.99
C PHE A 97 10.30 -3.84 -3.96
N SER A 98 10.45 -2.62 -4.43
CA SER A 98 10.82 -1.49 -3.57
C SER A 98 10.22 -0.18 -4.04
N VAL A 99 10.00 0.71 -3.08
CA VAL A 99 9.64 2.11 -3.29
C VAL A 99 10.73 2.98 -2.68
N ASP A 100 11.33 3.81 -3.52
CA ASP A 100 12.24 4.86 -3.10
C ASP A 100 11.45 6.15 -2.91
N LEU A 101 11.65 6.79 -1.78
CA LEU A 101 10.94 8.01 -1.37
C LEU A 101 11.92 9.18 -1.34
N ASP A 102 11.40 10.39 -1.19
CA ASP A 102 12.22 11.56 -0.92
C ASP A 102 13.03 11.41 0.39
N LYS A 103 14.01 12.30 0.61
CA LYS A 103 14.87 12.30 1.81
C LYS A 103 15.61 10.97 2.05
N LYS A 104 15.95 10.25 0.97
CA LYS A 104 16.66 8.96 0.98
C LYS A 104 15.95 7.84 1.77
N GLN A 105 14.66 7.94 1.97
CA GLN A 105 13.87 6.87 2.55
C GLN A 105 13.57 5.81 1.49
N LYS A 106 13.65 4.54 1.88
CA LYS A 106 13.35 3.41 1.02
C LYS A 106 12.66 2.31 1.80
N VAL A 107 11.72 1.65 1.17
CA VAL A 107 11.10 0.42 1.69
C VAL A 107 11.14 -0.65 0.61
N SER A 108 11.51 -1.86 0.99
CA SER A 108 11.51 -3.00 0.08
C SER A 108 10.97 -4.25 0.76
N ALA A 109 10.36 -5.10 -0.03
CA ALA A 109 9.91 -6.43 0.37
C ALA A 109 10.39 -7.47 -0.64
N GLY A 110 10.77 -8.63 -0.14
CA GLY A 110 11.15 -9.76 -0.97
C GLY A 110 10.69 -11.08 -0.35
N PHE A 111 10.19 -12.01 -1.17
CA PHE A 111 9.78 -13.34 -0.72
C PHE A 111 9.85 -14.37 -1.84
N SER A 112 9.98 -15.62 -1.45
CA SER A 112 10.06 -16.76 -2.37
C SER A 112 8.70 -17.37 -2.62
N ARG A 113 8.56 -18.11 -3.72
CA ARG A 113 7.34 -18.81 -4.10
C ARG A 113 6.82 -19.79 -3.04
N GLY A 114 7.71 -20.38 -2.24
CA GLY A 114 7.35 -21.31 -1.16
C GLY A 114 6.94 -20.63 0.15
N GLN A 115 7.15 -19.32 0.29
CA GLN A 115 6.85 -18.60 1.52
C GLN A 115 5.36 -18.28 1.62
N ALA A 116 4.75 -18.60 2.79
CA ALA A 116 3.36 -18.28 3.05
C ALA A 116 3.21 -16.93 3.77
N ASN A 117 3.85 -16.78 4.94
CA ASN A 117 3.62 -15.69 5.89
C ASN A 117 4.94 -14.99 6.29
N HIS A 118 5.93 -15.02 5.42
CA HIS A 118 7.24 -14.40 5.66
C HIS A 118 7.69 -13.59 4.46
N ALA A 119 8.25 -12.41 4.71
CA ALA A 119 8.86 -11.54 3.71
C ALA A 119 10.08 -10.84 4.30
N ASP A 120 11.15 -10.77 3.52
CA ASP A 120 12.33 -9.98 3.90
C ASP A 120 12.00 -8.49 3.71
N ILE A 121 11.72 -7.81 4.80
CA ILE A 121 11.41 -6.37 4.81
C ILE A 121 12.68 -5.59 5.14
N ASN A 122 13.00 -4.61 4.30
CA ASN A 122 14.11 -3.69 4.56
C ASN A 122 13.62 -2.24 4.46
N ILE A 123 13.81 -1.49 5.56
CA ILE A 123 13.37 -0.10 5.68
C ILE A 123 14.58 0.78 5.95
N ILE A 124 14.84 1.70 5.04
CA ILE A 124 15.77 2.80 5.26
C ILE A 124 14.93 4.00 5.72
N LYS A 125 15.01 4.30 7.02
CA LYS A 125 14.24 5.39 7.65
C LYS A 125 14.92 6.74 7.40
N SER A 126 14.13 7.77 7.15
CA SER A 126 14.62 9.15 7.15
C SER A 126 14.79 9.66 8.59
N LYS A 127 15.79 10.52 8.82
CA LYS A 127 15.94 11.24 10.09
C LYS A 127 14.77 12.22 10.36
N TYR A 128 14.02 12.58 9.33
CA TYR A 128 12.88 13.50 9.39
C TYR A 128 11.60 12.74 9.05
N ALA A 129 11.01 12.12 10.07
CA ALA A 129 9.71 11.45 9.90
C ALA A 129 8.61 12.51 9.77
N GLU A 130 8.17 12.78 8.55
CA GLU A 130 6.94 13.55 8.32
C GLU A 130 5.73 12.64 8.50
N LYS A 131 4.66 13.18 9.09
CA LYS A 131 3.35 12.52 9.06
C LYS A 131 2.83 12.56 7.64
N TYR A 132 2.55 11.39 7.06
CA TYR A 132 1.86 11.26 5.79
C TYR A 132 0.82 10.14 5.89
N GLU A 133 -0.21 10.23 5.09
CA GLU A 133 -1.21 9.19 4.99
C GLU A 133 -1.28 8.73 3.54
N ALA A 134 -1.05 7.44 3.31
CA ALA A 134 -1.27 6.82 2.02
C ALA A 134 -2.74 6.41 1.94
N ILE A 135 -3.43 6.91 0.92
CA ILE A 135 -4.83 6.58 0.65
C ILE A 135 -4.90 5.89 -0.70
N TYR A 136 -5.59 4.77 -0.76
CA TYR A 136 -5.97 4.10 -1.99
C TYR A 136 -7.46 4.29 -2.21
N ILE A 137 -7.83 4.86 -3.35
CA ILE A 137 -9.24 5.01 -3.74
C ILE A 137 -9.57 3.90 -4.74
N PRO A 138 -10.34 2.88 -4.34
CA PRO A 138 -10.73 1.82 -5.26
C PRO A 138 -11.69 2.32 -6.32
N THR A 139 -11.80 1.58 -7.44
CA THR A 139 -12.67 1.94 -8.56
C THR A 139 -14.16 1.78 -8.27
N LYS A 140 -14.50 0.95 -7.29
CA LYS A 140 -15.90 0.79 -6.84
C LYS A 140 -16.23 1.87 -5.83
N GLU A 141 -17.39 2.50 -6.02
CA GLU A 141 -17.93 3.48 -5.10
C GLU A 141 -18.21 2.82 -3.74
N MET A 142 -17.78 3.46 -2.65
CA MET A 142 -17.88 2.95 -1.28
C MET A 142 -18.63 3.90 -0.33
N ILE A 143 -18.86 5.14 -0.74
CA ILE A 143 -19.43 6.18 0.15
C ILE A 143 -20.81 5.77 0.63
N SER A 144 -21.61 5.14 -0.23
CA SER A 144 -22.98 4.69 0.11
C SER A 144 -23.02 3.50 1.08
N THR A 145 -21.90 2.80 1.30
CA THR A 145 -21.84 1.56 2.09
C THR A 145 -20.98 1.68 3.35
N VAL A 146 -20.42 2.86 3.63
CA VAL A 146 -19.47 3.06 4.74
C VAL A 146 -20.08 2.77 6.11
N GLU A 147 -21.34 3.12 6.35
CA GLU A 147 -21.97 3.16 7.69
C GLU A 147 -21.88 1.83 8.47
N HIS A 148 -21.82 0.69 7.79
CA HIS A 148 -21.70 -0.62 8.45
C HIS A 148 -20.52 -1.45 7.95
N PHE A 149 -19.78 -0.96 6.97
CA PHE A 149 -18.74 -1.73 6.32
C PHE A 149 -17.58 -2.07 7.26
N VAL A 150 -17.15 -1.13 8.10
CA VAL A 150 -16.07 -1.32 9.07
C VAL A 150 -16.42 -2.46 10.02
N THR A 151 -17.62 -2.42 10.62
CA THR A 151 -18.11 -3.46 11.52
C THR A 151 -18.22 -4.82 10.82
N LEU A 152 -18.80 -4.86 9.62
CA LEU A 152 -18.89 -6.09 8.84
C LEU A 152 -17.52 -6.69 8.52
N TYR A 153 -16.55 -5.86 8.20
CA TYR A 153 -15.19 -6.32 7.88
C TYR A 153 -14.48 -6.88 9.12
N GLU A 154 -14.59 -6.20 10.27
CA GLU A 154 -13.93 -6.60 11.52
C GLU A 154 -14.58 -7.83 12.18
N GLU A 155 -15.92 -7.88 12.22
CA GLU A 155 -16.65 -8.93 12.95
C GLU A 155 -16.97 -10.16 12.09
N TYR A 156 -17.32 -9.96 10.82
CA TYR A 156 -17.77 -11.05 9.94
C TYR A 156 -16.73 -11.47 8.90
N HIS A 157 -15.54 -10.84 8.90
CA HIS A 157 -14.42 -11.18 8.00
C HIS A 157 -14.85 -11.31 6.53
N ILE A 158 -15.66 -10.35 6.08
CA ILE A 158 -16.17 -10.34 4.69
C ILE A 158 -15.03 -10.35 3.67
N ASP A 159 -15.27 -10.97 2.52
CA ASP A 159 -14.25 -11.19 1.49
C ASP A 159 -14.02 -9.96 0.61
N PHE A 160 -13.50 -8.88 1.22
CA PHE A 160 -13.07 -7.67 0.53
C PHE A 160 -11.59 -7.40 0.69
N GLU A 161 -10.98 -6.73 -0.30
CA GLU A 161 -9.61 -6.28 -0.21
C GLU A 161 -9.47 -5.20 0.88
N GLU A 162 -8.39 -5.24 1.65
CA GLU A 162 -8.18 -4.39 2.83
C GLU A 162 -8.21 -2.87 2.54
N MET A 163 -7.91 -2.47 1.29
CA MET A 163 -7.97 -1.05 0.90
C MET A 163 -9.38 -0.46 1.01
N TYR A 164 -10.44 -1.27 0.83
CA TYR A 164 -11.83 -0.83 1.04
C TYR A 164 -12.09 -0.53 2.52
N TYR A 165 -11.58 -1.39 3.40
CA TYR A 165 -11.65 -1.19 4.84
C TYR A 165 -10.84 0.05 5.29
N ASP A 166 -9.61 0.21 4.79
CA ASP A 166 -8.79 1.38 5.08
C ASP A 166 -9.48 2.69 4.68
N LEU A 167 -10.13 2.70 3.50
CA LEU A 167 -10.88 3.86 3.03
C LEU A 167 -12.16 4.10 3.86
N ALA A 168 -12.94 3.06 4.13
CA ALA A 168 -14.14 3.16 4.95
C ALA A 168 -13.82 3.70 6.35
N LYS A 169 -12.79 3.18 7.00
CA LYS A 169 -12.33 3.65 8.31
C LYS A 169 -11.83 5.10 8.29
N LEU A 170 -11.30 5.56 7.17
CA LEU A 170 -10.93 6.96 7.01
C LEU A 170 -12.15 7.87 6.89
N LEU A 171 -13.16 7.44 6.11
CA LEU A 171 -14.40 8.19 5.88
C LEU A 171 -15.32 8.22 7.11
N ASP A 172 -15.27 7.18 7.95
CA ASP A 172 -16.05 7.07 9.19
C ASP A 172 -15.47 7.92 10.34
N ARG A 173 -14.31 8.56 10.15
CA ARG A 173 -13.73 9.45 11.17
C ARG A 173 -14.66 10.65 11.41
N PRO A 174 -14.90 11.00 12.68
CA PRO A 174 -15.68 12.21 12.99
C PRO A 174 -15.00 13.45 12.43
N LEU A 175 -15.78 14.36 11.89
CA LEU A 175 -15.27 15.65 11.41
C LEU A 175 -14.55 16.37 12.54
N SER A 176 -13.38 16.93 12.24
CA SER A 176 -12.64 17.75 13.19
C SER A 176 -13.49 18.96 13.62
N LYS A 177 -13.68 19.15 14.93
CA LYS A 177 -14.37 20.32 15.50
C LYS A 177 -13.47 21.53 15.64
N GLY A 178 -12.21 21.44 15.20
CA GLY A 178 -11.25 22.56 15.24
C GLY A 178 -11.40 23.53 14.06
N PRO A 179 -10.78 24.70 14.14
CA PRO A 179 -10.73 25.62 12.99
C PRO A 179 -10.00 24.94 11.83
N ASN A 180 -10.44 25.21 10.61
CA ASN A 180 -9.77 24.71 9.42
C ASN A 180 -8.30 25.12 9.40
N THR A 181 -7.45 24.22 8.89
CA THR A 181 -6.05 24.57 8.64
C THR A 181 -5.95 25.61 7.52
N ASN A 182 -4.82 26.30 7.41
CA ASN A 182 -4.59 27.26 6.33
C ASN A 182 -4.72 26.63 4.95
N GLU A 183 -4.30 25.38 4.77
CA GLU A 183 -4.46 24.61 3.53
C GLU A 183 -5.94 24.33 3.22
N GLN A 184 -6.72 23.93 4.22
CA GLN A 184 -8.18 23.73 4.05
C GLN A 184 -8.89 25.02 3.66
N ASN A 185 -8.52 26.14 4.27
CA ASN A 185 -9.09 27.45 3.92
C ASN A 185 -8.70 27.88 2.50
N GLN A 186 -7.48 27.60 2.04
CA GLN A 186 -7.06 27.86 0.67
C GLN A 186 -7.86 27.04 -0.35
N ILE A 187 -8.08 25.75 -0.08
CA ILE A 187 -8.90 24.89 -0.94
C ILE A 187 -10.34 25.41 -0.99
N LEU A 188 -10.95 25.72 0.16
CA LEU A 188 -12.30 26.25 0.24
C LEU A 188 -12.50 27.59 -0.46
N SER A 189 -11.44 28.44 -0.49
CA SER A 189 -11.48 29.72 -1.20
C SER A 189 -11.28 29.60 -2.71
N SER A 190 -10.87 28.43 -3.20
CA SER A 190 -10.65 28.15 -4.63
C SER A 190 -11.82 27.42 -5.30
N LEU A 191 -12.83 27.04 -4.54
CA LEU A 191 -14.09 26.44 -5.00
C LEU A 191 -15.15 27.51 -5.23
#